data_e8dd95ac33b8c6b8e8707b2fe58d1717
#
_entry.id   e8dd95ac33b8c6b8e8707b2fe58d1717
#
_cell.length_a   1.000
_cell.length_b   1.000
_cell.length_c   1.000
_cell.angle_alpha   90.00
_cell.angle_beta   90.00
_cell.angle_gamma   90.00
#
_symmetry.space_group_name_H-M   'P 1'
#
loop_
_entity.id
_entity.type
_entity.pdbx_description
1 polymer ?
#
loop_
_entity_poly.entity_id
_entity_poly.type
_entity_poly.pdbx_seq_one_letter_code
_entity_poly.pdbx_strand_id
1 'polypeptide(L)'
;LINGLSDGDWIQAGLFAISIAVGLTPEMLPMIVTTSLAKGAMTMSREKVIIKDLNAIQNLGAMDILCTDKTGTLTQDKVVLEYHLNVDGEPDDRVLRHAFLNSYFQTGLKNLIDIAVIDKQRQLVADELIARFKKVDEIPFDFERRRMSVVVRDRKGKTQLVTKGAVEEMLACCTHAESKGKIVPLTDKVRAYVLRKADELNGGGMRVIAVAQKTNPAPEGQFSTADEKDMVLIGFLAFLDPPKETTRDAIHALREYGVGVKILTGDNEKVTCAICRQVGLNAER
;
A
#
# COMPACT_ATOMS: atom_id res chain seq x y z
N LEU A 1 -43.82 32.38 -37.15
CA LEU A 1 -44.20 33.81 -37.30
C LEU A 1 -44.19 34.24 -38.76
N ILE A 2 -43.09 34.05 -39.51
CA ILE A 2 -42.95 34.47 -40.90
C ILE A 2 -44.03 33.85 -41.79
N ASN A 3 -44.27 32.55 -41.73
CA ASN A 3 -45.31 31.86 -42.50
C ASN A 3 -46.73 32.29 -42.14
N GLY A 4 -47.03 32.57 -40.87
CA GLY A 4 -48.32 33.08 -40.46
C GLY A 4 -48.59 34.50 -40.98
N LEU A 5 -47.55 35.32 -41.14
CA LEU A 5 -47.66 36.68 -41.71
C LEU A 5 -47.71 36.68 -43.23
N SER A 6 -47.07 35.71 -43.92
CA SER A 6 -47.08 35.68 -45.39
C SER A 6 -48.32 35.04 -45.98
N ASP A 7 -48.80 33.94 -45.38
CA ASP A 7 -49.87 33.11 -45.93
C ASP A 7 -51.23 33.27 -45.19
N GLY A 8 -51.25 34.02 -44.06
CA GLY A 8 -52.44 34.24 -43.26
C GLY A 8 -52.96 33.01 -42.47
N ASP A 9 -52.30 31.86 -42.56
CA ASP A 9 -52.71 30.61 -41.88
C ASP A 9 -51.92 30.40 -40.60
N TRP A 10 -52.44 31.02 -39.54
CA TRP A 10 -51.85 30.92 -38.19
C TRP A 10 -51.98 29.53 -37.56
N ILE A 11 -53.00 28.73 -37.97
CA ILE A 11 -53.17 27.37 -37.42
C ILE A 11 -52.11 26.49 -37.97
N GLN A 12 -51.85 26.51 -39.27
CA GLN A 12 -50.80 25.68 -39.91
C GLN A 12 -49.41 26.09 -39.43
N ALA A 13 -49.15 27.41 -39.29
CA ALA A 13 -47.90 27.90 -38.71
C ALA A 13 -47.68 27.45 -37.25
N GLY A 14 -48.76 27.42 -36.45
CA GLY A 14 -48.72 26.90 -35.07
C GLY A 14 -48.46 25.41 -34.99
N LEU A 15 -49.16 24.61 -35.81
CA LEU A 15 -48.93 23.15 -35.88
C LEU A 15 -47.49 22.82 -36.33
N PHE A 16 -46.99 23.55 -37.31
CA PHE A 16 -45.61 23.38 -37.77
C PHE A 16 -44.58 23.72 -36.67
N ALA A 17 -44.79 24.81 -35.96
CA ALA A 17 -43.91 25.19 -34.82
C ALA A 17 -43.92 24.14 -33.70
N ILE A 18 -45.09 23.60 -33.35
CA ILE A 18 -45.23 22.53 -32.37
C ILE A 18 -44.54 21.26 -32.85
N SER A 19 -44.69 20.86 -34.12
CA SER A 19 -44.03 19.69 -34.69
C SER A 19 -42.51 19.79 -34.64
N ILE A 20 -41.95 20.97 -34.94
CA ILE A 20 -40.50 21.23 -34.81
C ILE A 20 -40.09 21.15 -33.34
N ALA A 21 -40.83 21.81 -32.45
CA ALA A 21 -40.49 21.81 -31.02
C ALA A 21 -40.49 20.40 -30.44
N VAL A 22 -41.48 19.58 -30.76
CA VAL A 22 -41.55 18.17 -30.31
C VAL A 22 -40.47 17.33 -30.94
N GLY A 23 -40.13 17.53 -32.22
CA GLY A 23 -39.07 16.78 -32.90
C GLY A 23 -37.67 17.07 -32.40
N LEU A 24 -37.38 18.33 -32.03
CA LEU A 24 -36.06 18.73 -31.53
C LEU A 24 -35.81 18.40 -30.04
N THR A 25 -36.88 18.34 -29.25
CA THR A 25 -36.76 18.10 -27.79
C THR A 25 -36.00 16.83 -27.41
N PRO A 26 -36.28 15.64 -28.02
CA PRO A 26 -35.55 14.41 -27.69
C PRO A 26 -34.04 14.48 -27.99
N GLU A 27 -33.66 15.19 -29.06
CA GLU A 27 -32.25 15.30 -29.47
C GLU A 27 -31.45 16.27 -28.59
N MET A 28 -32.11 17.27 -28.02
CA MET A 28 -31.45 18.25 -27.15
C MET A 28 -31.19 17.73 -25.73
N LEU A 29 -31.98 16.78 -25.24
CA LEU A 29 -31.87 16.28 -23.88
C LEU A 29 -30.48 15.66 -23.57
N PRO A 30 -29.92 14.78 -24.38
CA PRO A 30 -28.55 14.24 -24.15
C PRO A 30 -27.49 15.35 -24.13
N MET A 31 -27.63 16.37 -24.98
CA MET A 31 -26.69 17.48 -25.04
C MET A 31 -26.71 18.31 -23.73
N ILE A 32 -27.90 18.60 -23.21
CA ILE A 32 -28.09 19.35 -21.96
C ILE A 32 -27.47 18.55 -20.78
N VAL A 33 -27.74 17.24 -20.70
CA VAL A 33 -27.20 16.35 -19.67
C VAL A 33 -25.68 16.32 -19.74
N THR A 34 -25.11 16.07 -20.91
CA THR A 34 -23.66 16.02 -21.10
C THR A 34 -22.97 17.33 -20.73
N THR A 35 -23.57 18.48 -21.15
CA THR A 35 -23.02 19.79 -20.81
C THR A 35 -23.07 20.06 -19.30
N SER A 36 -24.16 19.68 -18.64
CA SER A 36 -24.30 19.80 -17.18
C SER A 36 -23.28 18.93 -16.43
N LEU A 37 -23.09 17.69 -16.87
CA LEU A 37 -22.08 16.78 -16.30
C LEU A 37 -20.67 17.31 -16.51
N ALA A 38 -20.35 17.81 -17.71
CA ALA A 38 -19.04 18.41 -18.00
C ALA A 38 -18.77 19.63 -17.10
N LYS A 39 -19.77 20.49 -16.90
CA LYS A 39 -19.67 21.63 -15.97
C LYS A 39 -19.45 21.15 -14.53
N GLY A 40 -20.16 20.11 -14.09
CA GLY A 40 -19.98 19.46 -12.79
C GLY A 40 -18.55 18.95 -12.62
N ALA A 41 -18.04 18.19 -13.59
CA ALA A 41 -16.67 17.69 -13.60
C ALA A 41 -15.61 18.81 -13.52
N MET A 42 -15.81 19.91 -14.26
CA MET A 42 -14.94 21.08 -14.18
C MET A 42 -14.93 21.73 -12.79
N THR A 43 -16.08 21.81 -12.14
CA THR A 43 -16.19 22.36 -10.78
C THR A 43 -15.45 21.44 -9.79
N MET A 44 -15.66 20.13 -9.86
CA MET A 44 -14.97 19.14 -9.02
C MET A 44 -13.45 19.12 -9.27
N SER A 45 -13.02 19.34 -10.50
CA SER A 45 -11.59 19.45 -10.83
C SER A 45 -10.90 20.63 -10.13
N ARG A 46 -11.59 21.73 -9.91
CA ARG A 46 -11.07 22.87 -9.11
C ARG A 46 -10.85 22.49 -7.65
N GLU A 47 -11.66 21.57 -7.14
CA GLU A 47 -11.51 20.96 -5.80
C GLU A 47 -10.56 19.77 -5.79
N LYS A 48 -9.72 19.61 -6.85
CA LYS A 48 -8.73 18.54 -7.01
C LYS A 48 -9.32 17.13 -7.12
N VAL A 49 -10.57 17.01 -7.55
CA VAL A 49 -11.24 15.73 -7.83
C VAL A 49 -11.25 15.49 -9.33
N ILE A 50 -10.67 14.37 -9.78
CA ILE A 50 -10.66 13.96 -11.19
C ILE A 50 -11.71 12.87 -11.39
N ILE A 51 -12.75 13.21 -12.18
CA ILE A 51 -13.80 12.26 -12.54
C ILE A 51 -13.33 11.45 -13.76
N LYS A 52 -13.26 10.16 -13.64
CA LYS A 52 -12.89 9.25 -14.74
C LYS A 52 -14.08 8.85 -15.61
N ASP A 53 -15.27 8.78 -15.03
CA ASP A 53 -16.53 8.52 -15.72
C ASP A 53 -17.52 9.63 -15.41
N LEU A 54 -17.91 10.39 -16.44
CA LEU A 54 -18.84 11.52 -16.28
C LEU A 54 -20.21 11.10 -15.75
N ASN A 55 -20.68 9.89 -16.10
CA ASN A 55 -21.97 9.39 -15.63
C ASN A 55 -21.98 9.13 -14.12
N ALA A 56 -20.81 8.85 -13.53
CA ALA A 56 -20.68 8.64 -12.09
C ALA A 56 -21.06 9.88 -11.26
N ILE A 57 -20.98 11.09 -11.84
CA ILE A 57 -21.35 12.34 -11.15
C ILE A 57 -22.79 12.31 -10.68
N GLN A 58 -23.71 11.74 -11.47
CA GLN A 58 -25.12 11.65 -11.12
C GLN A 58 -25.34 10.81 -9.86
N ASN A 59 -24.50 9.79 -9.66
CA ASN A 59 -24.62 8.84 -8.55
C ASN A 59 -24.02 9.37 -7.24
N LEU A 60 -23.13 10.39 -7.30
CA LEU A 60 -22.48 10.93 -6.11
C LEU A 60 -23.47 11.53 -5.11
N GLY A 61 -24.55 12.16 -5.60
CA GLY A 61 -25.60 12.73 -4.74
C GLY A 61 -26.53 11.70 -4.09
N ALA A 62 -26.51 10.44 -4.54
CA ALA A 62 -27.32 9.33 -4.02
C ALA A 62 -26.47 8.23 -3.41
N MET A 63 -25.21 8.52 -3.10
CA MET A 63 -24.27 7.55 -2.56
C MET A 63 -24.54 7.29 -1.08
N ASP A 64 -24.79 6.00 -0.73
CA ASP A 64 -24.96 5.57 0.66
C ASP A 64 -23.65 5.04 1.26
N ILE A 65 -22.76 4.52 0.42
CA ILE A 65 -21.51 3.87 0.83
C ILE A 65 -20.36 4.31 -0.06
N LEU A 66 -19.30 4.82 0.56
CA LEU A 66 -18.02 5.07 -0.08
C LEU A 66 -17.06 3.91 0.20
N CYS A 67 -16.62 3.21 -0.84
CA CYS A 67 -15.53 2.24 -0.74
C CYS A 67 -14.21 2.93 -1.08
N THR A 68 -13.24 2.90 -0.17
CA THR A 68 -11.96 3.57 -0.33
C THR A 68 -10.80 2.61 -0.07
N ASP A 69 -9.68 2.83 -0.76
CA ASP A 69 -8.42 2.17 -0.41
C ASP A 69 -7.85 2.76 0.88
N LYS A 70 -7.07 1.96 1.60
CA LYS A 70 -6.36 2.39 2.82
C LYS A 70 -5.12 3.21 2.47
N THR A 71 -4.21 2.60 1.68
CA THR A 71 -2.85 3.12 1.49
C THR A 71 -2.82 4.28 0.49
N GLY A 72 -2.22 5.41 0.89
CA GLY A 72 -2.18 6.63 0.08
C GLY A 72 -3.49 7.42 0.03
N THR A 73 -4.61 6.85 0.49
CA THR A 73 -5.92 7.52 0.56
C THR A 73 -6.23 7.93 2.00
N LEU A 74 -6.40 6.99 2.92
CA LEU A 74 -6.60 7.27 4.35
C LEU A 74 -5.28 7.54 5.06
N THR A 75 -4.20 6.89 4.60
CA THR A 75 -2.84 7.08 5.10
C THR A 75 -2.02 7.94 4.15
N GLN A 76 -0.93 8.49 4.65
CA GLN A 76 0.05 9.22 3.85
C GLN A 76 0.75 8.27 2.86
N ASP A 77 1.24 8.80 1.74
CA ASP A 77 2.13 8.07 0.82
C ASP A 77 3.54 7.93 1.39
N LYS A 78 3.61 7.60 2.67
CA LYS A 78 4.85 7.47 3.43
C LYS A 78 4.69 6.36 4.46
N VAL A 79 5.66 5.48 4.49
CA VAL A 79 5.80 4.44 5.52
C VAL A 79 6.98 4.84 6.41
N VAL A 80 6.81 4.68 7.72
CA VAL A 80 7.86 4.98 8.71
C VAL A 80 8.31 3.69 9.36
N LEU A 81 9.62 3.43 9.37
CA LEU A 81 10.19 2.33 10.16
C LEU A 81 10.26 2.76 11.62
N GLU A 82 9.34 2.21 12.43
CA GLU A 82 9.24 2.52 13.85
C GLU A 82 10.19 1.67 14.69
N TYR A 83 10.14 0.35 14.49
CA TYR A 83 10.97 -0.59 15.24
C TYR A 83 11.78 -1.51 14.35
N HIS A 84 12.99 -1.82 14.80
CA HIS A 84 13.86 -2.90 14.32
C HIS A 84 14.27 -3.76 15.51
N LEU A 85 13.66 -4.92 15.65
CA LEU A 85 13.71 -5.75 16.83
C LEU A 85 14.37 -7.09 16.52
N ASN A 86 15.18 -7.61 17.47
CA ASN A 86 15.64 -8.98 17.42
C ASN A 86 14.50 -9.96 17.71
N VAL A 87 14.78 -11.26 17.68
CA VAL A 87 13.77 -12.30 17.95
C VAL A 87 13.25 -12.28 19.39
N ASP A 88 13.98 -11.67 20.32
CA ASP A 88 13.59 -11.51 21.72
C ASP A 88 12.68 -10.27 21.92
N GLY A 89 12.49 -9.45 20.88
CA GLY A 89 11.66 -8.25 20.90
C GLY A 89 12.38 -6.99 21.38
N GLU A 90 13.70 -7.00 21.43
CA GLU A 90 14.52 -5.85 21.81
C GLU A 90 15.08 -5.12 20.60
N PRO A 91 15.28 -3.79 20.64
CA PRO A 91 15.91 -3.03 19.56
C PRO A 91 17.28 -3.59 19.19
N ASP A 92 17.53 -3.78 17.89
CA ASP A 92 18.79 -4.33 17.38
C ASP A 92 19.16 -3.74 16.02
N ASP A 93 20.23 -2.94 15.98
CA ASP A 93 20.77 -2.32 14.78
C ASP A 93 21.27 -3.32 13.74
N ARG A 94 21.54 -4.55 14.13
CA ARG A 94 21.94 -5.61 13.22
C ARG A 94 20.78 -5.99 12.29
N VAL A 95 19.57 -6.03 12.80
CA VAL A 95 18.36 -6.30 12.01
C VAL A 95 18.18 -5.19 10.96
N LEU A 96 18.29 -3.94 11.40
CA LEU A 96 18.21 -2.78 10.49
C LEU A 96 19.30 -2.83 9.41
N ARG A 97 20.54 -3.15 9.78
CA ARG A 97 21.67 -3.25 8.84
C ARG A 97 21.43 -4.33 7.77
N HIS A 98 20.93 -5.50 8.13
CA HIS A 98 20.62 -6.56 7.15
C HIS A 98 19.46 -6.17 6.25
N ALA A 99 18.42 -5.59 6.81
CA ALA A 99 17.30 -5.06 6.03
C ALA A 99 17.76 -3.96 5.06
N PHE A 100 18.66 -3.08 5.49
CA PHE A 100 19.26 -2.07 4.64
C PHE A 100 20.03 -2.67 3.47
N LEU A 101 20.91 -3.66 3.71
CA LEU A 101 21.63 -4.34 2.64
C LEU A 101 20.67 -4.94 1.61
N ASN A 102 19.58 -5.57 2.06
CA ASN A 102 18.58 -6.12 1.17
C ASN A 102 17.87 -4.99 0.39
N SER A 103 17.37 -3.94 1.05
CA SER A 103 16.64 -2.85 0.40
C SER A 103 17.52 -1.98 -0.51
N TYR A 104 18.78 -1.79 -0.17
CA TYR A 104 19.71 -0.96 -0.95
C TYR A 104 20.18 -1.65 -2.22
N PHE A 105 20.60 -2.92 -2.12
CA PHE A 105 21.21 -3.66 -3.22
C PHE A 105 20.22 -4.34 -4.17
N GLN A 106 18.92 -4.39 -3.83
CA GLN A 106 17.91 -4.86 -4.78
C GLN A 106 17.86 -3.95 -6.01
N THR A 107 17.61 -4.55 -7.19
CA THR A 107 17.34 -3.83 -8.42
C THR A 107 15.82 -3.61 -8.61
N GLY A 108 15.45 -2.63 -9.44
CA GLY A 108 14.06 -2.28 -9.70
C GLY A 108 13.53 -1.13 -8.83
N LEU A 109 12.22 -0.93 -8.90
CA LEU A 109 11.55 0.14 -8.15
C LEU A 109 11.51 -0.21 -6.66
N LYS A 110 12.07 0.67 -5.85
CA LYS A 110 12.00 0.55 -4.39
C LYS A 110 10.59 0.92 -3.92
N ASN A 111 9.99 0.04 -3.15
CA ASN A 111 8.71 0.30 -2.53
C ASN A 111 8.86 1.18 -1.28
N LEU A 112 7.74 1.62 -0.69
CA LEU A 112 7.76 2.50 0.49
C LEU A 112 8.47 1.88 1.70
N ILE A 113 8.41 0.57 1.88
CA ILE A 113 9.13 -0.16 2.94
C ILE A 113 10.64 -0.07 2.73
N ASP A 114 11.10 -0.25 1.49
CA ASP A 114 12.52 -0.13 1.15
C ASP A 114 13.05 1.28 1.41
N ILE A 115 12.28 2.28 1.00
CA ILE A 115 12.61 3.69 1.22
C ILE A 115 12.71 3.97 2.72
N ALA A 116 11.75 3.52 3.53
CA ALA A 116 11.74 3.71 4.97
C ALA A 116 12.97 3.08 5.65
N VAL A 117 13.38 1.88 5.24
CA VAL A 117 14.59 1.20 5.75
C VAL A 117 15.86 1.97 5.36
N ILE A 118 15.95 2.41 4.09
CA ILE A 118 17.12 3.15 3.59
C ILE A 118 17.24 4.50 4.31
N ASP A 119 16.16 5.23 4.47
CA ASP A 119 16.14 6.53 5.12
C ASP A 119 16.51 6.42 6.61
N LYS A 120 16.00 5.39 7.30
CA LYS A 120 16.35 5.14 8.69
C LYS A 120 17.86 4.86 8.87
N GLN A 121 18.44 4.02 7.99
CA GLN A 121 19.86 3.69 8.06
C GLN A 121 20.76 4.85 7.64
N ARG A 122 20.34 5.71 6.69
CA ARG A 122 21.09 6.91 6.28
C ARG A 122 21.27 7.91 7.41
N GLN A 123 20.37 7.97 8.35
CA GLN A 123 20.48 8.77 9.55
C GLN A 123 21.59 8.28 10.51
N LEU A 124 22.10 7.04 10.31
CA LEU A 124 23.11 6.41 11.13
C LEU A 124 24.46 6.33 10.40
N VAL A 125 24.71 5.28 9.60
CA VAL A 125 26.04 4.99 9.02
C VAL A 125 25.93 4.28 7.66
N ALA A 126 25.15 4.76 6.72
CA ALA A 126 24.89 4.06 5.45
C ALA A 126 26.13 3.92 4.55
N ASP A 127 26.96 4.97 4.44
CA ASP A 127 28.09 5.00 3.51
C ASP A 127 29.16 3.95 3.84
N GLU A 128 29.43 3.70 5.11
CA GLU A 128 30.36 2.65 5.53
C GLU A 128 29.86 1.26 5.16
N LEU A 129 28.58 0.99 5.30
CA LEU A 129 27.97 -0.29 4.93
C LEU A 129 28.05 -0.53 3.42
N ILE A 130 27.70 0.48 2.63
CA ILE A 130 27.79 0.42 1.16
C ILE A 130 29.23 0.13 0.72
N ALA A 131 30.21 0.80 1.35
CA ALA A 131 31.63 0.60 1.03
C ALA A 131 32.16 -0.78 1.43
N ARG A 132 31.52 -1.47 2.41
CA ARG A 132 31.96 -2.80 2.91
C ARG A 132 31.43 -3.96 2.12
N PHE A 133 30.28 -3.83 1.47
CA PHE A 133 29.60 -4.90 0.79
C PHE A 133 29.48 -4.63 -0.72
N LYS A 134 29.49 -5.70 -1.51
CA LYS A 134 29.17 -5.67 -2.93
C LYS A 134 28.00 -6.62 -3.20
N LYS A 135 27.08 -6.20 -4.05
CA LYS A 135 26.04 -7.10 -4.56
C LYS A 135 26.67 -8.20 -5.40
N VAL A 136 26.23 -9.41 -5.19
CA VAL A 136 26.60 -10.58 -5.99
C VAL A 136 25.43 -11.00 -6.86
N ASP A 137 24.23 -11.15 -6.26
CA ASP A 137 23.02 -11.61 -6.95
C ASP A 137 21.77 -11.16 -6.19
N GLU A 138 20.59 -11.43 -6.74
CA GLU A 138 19.31 -11.24 -6.07
C GLU A 138 18.27 -12.27 -6.52
N ILE A 139 17.34 -12.56 -5.64
CA ILE A 139 16.13 -13.32 -5.92
C ILE A 139 14.96 -12.33 -5.75
N PRO A 140 14.35 -11.86 -6.85
CA PRO A 140 13.33 -10.83 -6.82
C PRO A 140 12.12 -11.20 -5.97
N PHE A 141 11.34 -10.20 -5.57
CA PHE A 141 10.08 -10.40 -4.87
C PHE A 141 9.10 -11.19 -5.73
N ASP A 142 8.38 -12.09 -5.08
CA ASP A 142 7.33 -12.89 -5.68
C ASP A 142 6.12 -12.93 -4.73
N PHE A 143 4.93 -12.77 -5.30
CA PHE A 143 3.68 -12.71 -4.53
C PHE A 143 3.29 -14.05 -3.88
N GLU A 144 3.68 -15.18 -4.46
CA GLU A 144 3.45 -16.50 -3.86
C GLU A 144 4.39 -16.72 -2.66
N ARG A 145 5.67 -16.40 -2.84
CA ARG A 145 6.69 -16.55 -1.79
C ARG A 145 6.66 -15.43 -0.76
N ARG A 146 6.09 -14.26 -1.07
CA ARG A 146 5.98 -13.05 -0.24
C ARG A 146 7.27 -12.65 0.45
N ARG A 147 8.41 -12.89 -0.22
CA ARG A 147 9.76 -12.56 0.25
C ARG A 147 10.68 -12.25 -0.91
N MET A 148 11.78 -11.59 -0.61
CA MET A 148 12.85 -11.30 -1.54
C MET A 148 14.20 -11.43 -0.88
N SER A 149 15.21 -11.75 -1.67
CA SER A 149 16.58 -11.99 -1.19
C SER A 149 17.61 -11.22 -2.01
N VAL A 150 18.67 -10.79 -1.33
CA VAL A 150 19.85 -10.23 -1.97
C VAL A 150 21.07 -10.97 -1.45
N VAL A 151 21.98 -11.32 -2.35
CA VAL A 151 23.27 -11.89 -2.01
C VAL A 151 24.32 -10.79 -2.04
N VAL A 152 24.97 -10.58 -0.93
CA VAL A 152 26.06 -9.60 -0.78
C VAL A 152 27.35 -10.31 -0.37
N ARG A 153 28.49 -9.71 -0.76
CA ARG A 153 29.82 -10.15 -0.38
C ARG A 153 30.53 -9.06 0.39
N ASP A 154 31.13 -9.41 1.51
CA ASP A 154 31.98 -8.50 2.27
C ASP A 154 33.41 -8.42 1.70
N ARG A 155 34.23 -7.50 2.23
CA ARG A 155 35.64 -7.31 1.80
C ARG A 155 36.52 -8.53 2.07
N LYS A 156 36.09 -9.44 2.93
CA LYS A 156 36.82 -10.69 3.26
C LYS A 156 36.40 -11.85 2.37
N GLY A 157 35.52 -11.61 1.39
CA GLY A 157 35.04 -12.65 0.46
C GLY A 157 33.88 -13.49 1.00
N LYS A 158 33.39 -13.23 2.22
CA LYS A 158 32.25 -13.94 2.80
C LYS A 158 30.96 -13.48 2.14
N THR A 159 30.19 -14.42 1.60
CA THR A 159 28.87 -14.17 1.02
C THR A 159 27.77 -14.34 2.05
N GLN A 160 26.72 -13.51 1.93
CA GLN A 160 25.52 -13.57 2.76
C GLN A 160 24.28 -13.42 1.90
N LEU A 161 23.36 -14.36 2.00
CA LEU A 161 22.00 -14.25 1.51
C LEU A 161 21.17 -13.57 2.60
N VAL A 162 20.65 -12.39 2.32
CA VAL A 162 19.79 -11.63 3.23
C VAL A 162 18.39 -11.59 2.65
N THR A 163 17.43 -12.13 3.37
CA THR A 163 16.03 -12.23 2.95
C THR A 163 15.14 -11.43 3.88
N LYS A 164 14.17 -10.73 3.32
CA LYS A 164 13.08 -10.10 4.06
C LYS A 164 11.74 -10.51 3.46
N GLY A 165 10.71 -10.62 4.28
CA GLY A 165 9.39 -11.04 3.82
C GLY A 165 8.35 -11.11 4.93
N ALA A 166 7.17 -11.59 4.59
CA ALA A 166 6.10 -11.79 5.56
C ALA A 166 6.53 -12.81 6.63
N VAL A 167 6.07 -12.60 7.87
CA VAL A 167 6.60 -13.33 9.03
C VAL A 167 6.40 -14.83 8.91
N GLU A 168 5.21 -15.26 8.46
CA GLU A 168 4.86 -16.67 8.31
C GLU A 168 5.75 -17.36 7.28
N GLU A 169 5.93 -16.75 6.11
CA GLU A 169 6.75 -17.28 5.02
C GLU A 169 8.24 -17.29 5.38
N MET A 170 8.68 -16.31 6.17
CA MET A 170 10.06 -16.30 6.67
C MET A 170 10.29 -17.38 7.71
N LEU A 171 9.34 -17.64 8.61
CA LEU A 171 9.40 -18.74 9.55
C LEU A 171 9.42 -20.11 8.85
N ALA A 172 8.74 -20.24 7.71
CA ALA A 172 8.73 -21.48 6.93
C ALA A 172 10.10 -21.81 6.31
N CYS A 173 10.91 -20.81 5.95
CA CYS A 173 12.24 -21.02 5.37
C CYS A 173 13.38 -21.00 6.40
N CYS A 174 13.11 -20.71 7.68
CA CYS A 174 14.09 -20.68 8.75
C CYS A 174 14.08 -21.97 9.57
N THR A 175 15.27 -22.48 9.89
CA THR A 175 15.49 -23.61 10.81
C THR A 175 16.09 -23.16 12.14
N HIS A 176 16.67 -21.97 12.17
CA HIS A 176 17.31 -21.38 13.34
C HIS A 176 16.87 -19.94 13.55
N ALA A 177 17.08 -19.44 14.75
CA ALA A 177 16.93 -18.04 15.10
C ALA A 177 18.15 -17.55 15.86
N GLU A 178 18.44 -16.26 15.79
CA GLU A 178 19.50 -15.65 16.57
C GLU A 178 18.91 -14.97 17.80
N SER A 179 19.13 -15.53 18.98
CA SER A 179 18.72 -14.98 20.27
C SER A 179 19.97 -14.66 21.10
N LYS A 180 20.06 -13.44 21.62
CA LYS A 180 21.17 -12.94 22.46
C LYS A 180 22.55 -13.23 21.87
N GLY A 181 22.68 -13.04 20.56
CA GLY A 181 23.93 -13.27 19.82
C GLY A 181 24.31 -14.72 19.58
N LYS A 182 23.42 -15.69 19.93
CA LYS A 182 23.61 -17.11 19.70
C LYS A 182 22.61 -17.66 18.70
N ILE A 183 23.06 -18.53 17.81
CA ILE A 183 22.17 -19.25 16.90
C ILE A 183 21.57 -20.43 17.65
N VAL A 184 20.26 -20.46 17.76
CA VAL A 184 19.48 -21.50 18.43
C VAL A 184 18.50 -22.15 17.45
N PRO A 185 18.12 -23.43 17.61
CA PRO A 185 17.10 -24.05 16.78
C PRO A 185 15.77 -23.31 16.88
N LEU A 186 15.10 -23.14 15.75
CA LEU A 186 13.77 -22.54 15.67
C LEU A 186 12.70 -23.56 16.07
N THR A 187 12.57 -23.77 17.39
CA THR A 187 11.57 -24.69 17.96
C THR A 187 10.16 -24.12 17.84
N ASP A 188 9.14 -24.97 18.01
CA ASP A 188 7.73 -24.54 17.97
C ASP A 188 7.44 -23.47 19.04
N LYS A 189 8.11 -23.53 20.19
CA LYS A 189 8.00 -22.51 21.24
C LYS A 189 8.53 -21.15 20.76
N VAL A 190 9.67 -21.13 20.06
CA VAL A 190 10.23 -19.89 19.49
C VAL A 190 9.37 -19.39 18.36
N ARG A 191 8.86 -20.27 17.48
CA ARG A 191 7.91 -19.89 16.41
C ARG A 191 6.67 -19.23 16.98
N ALA A 192 6.04 -19.85 17.98
CA ALA A 192 4.83 -19.32 18.63
C ALA A 192 5.09 -17.97 19.31
N TYR A 193 6.26 -17.78 19.93
CA TYR A 193 6.66 -16.50 20.50
C TYR A 193 6.78 -15.40 19.45
N VAL A 194 7.50 -15.73 18.34
CA VAL A 194 7.70 -14.82 17.20
C VAL A 194 6.38 -14.38 16.59
N LEU A 195 5.49 -15.34 16.30
CA LEU A 195 4.16 -15.04 15.74
C LEU A 195 3.32 -14.16 16.69
N ARG A 196 3.32 -14.47 17.98
CA ARG A 196 2.63 -13.67 18.98
C ARG A 196 3.16 -12.22 19.02
N LYS A 197 4.50 -12.06 18.95
CA LYS A 197 5.13 -10.73 18.97
C LYS A 197 4.79 -9.91 17.72
N ALA A 198 4.81 -10.55 16.56
CA ALA A 198 4.36 -9.93 15.31
C ALA A 198 2.88 -9.54 15.38
N ASP A 199 2.06 -10.40 15.98
CA ASP A 199 0.63 -10.20 16.14
C ASP A 199 0.30 -9.05 17.11
N GLU A 200 1.05 -8.89 18.19
CA GLU A 200 0.97 -7.75 19.11
C GLU A 200 1.25 -6.42 18.38
N LEU A 201 2.32 -6.38 17.56
CA LEU A 201 2.68 -5.20 16.79
C LEU A 201 1.63 -4.88 15.71
N ASN A 202 1.12 -5.91 15.01
CA ASN A 202 0.03 -5.76 14.05
C ASN A 202 -1.25 -5.22 14.73
N GLY A 203 -1.55 -5.68 15.93
CA GLY A 203 -2.66 -5.16 16.75
C GLY A 203 -2.51 -3.69 17.13
N GLY A 204 -1.27 -3.20 17.21
CA GLY A 204 -0.92 -1.79 17.36
C GLY A 204 -0.98 -0.96 16.07
N GLY A 205 -1.38 -1.56 14.95
CA GLY A 205 -1.47 -0.89 13.64
C GLY A 205 -0.19 -0.87 12.84
N MET A 206 0.81 -1.67 13.21
CA MET A 206 2.08 -1.73 12.51
C MET A 206 2.10 -2.90 11.53
N ARG A 207 2.67 -2.69 10.36
CA ARG A 207 3.00 -3.75 9.41
C ARG A 207 4.33 -4.37 9.80
N VAL A 208 4.35 -5.68 10.04
CA VAL A 208 5.55 -6.41 10.46
C VAL A 208 6.08 -7.27 9.32
N ILE A 209 7.39 -7.17 9.07
CA ILE A 209 8.13 -8.10 8.20
C ILE A 209 9.29 -8.70 8.97
N ALA A 210 9.66 -9.92 8.62
CA ALA A 210 10.82 -10.61 9.21
C ALA A 210 12.07 -10.48 8.32
N VAL A 211 13.24 -10.56 8.94
CA VAL A 211 14.54 -10.54 8.29
C VAL A 211 15.33 -11.78 8.73
N ALA A 212 15.88 -12.48 7.74
CA ALA A 212 16.71 -13.64 7.95
C ALA A 212 18.00 -13.59 7.12
N GLN A 213 18.97 -14.39 7.51
CA GLN A 213 20.22 -14.50 6.78
C GLN A 213 20.67 -15.96 6.62
N LYS A 214 21.51 -16.21 5.62
CA LYS A 214 22.28 -17.43 5.44
C LYS A 214 23.68 -17.06 4.99
N THR A 215 24.69 -17.62 5.66
CA THR A 215 26.10 -17.39 5.31
C THR A 215 26.56 -18.41 4.28
N ASN A 216 27.28 -17.97 3.25
CA ASN A 216 27.80 -18.80 2.16
C ASN A 216 26.73 -19.75 1.59
N PRO A 217 25.61 -19.19 1.05
CA PRO A 217 24.42 -19.99 0.69
C PRO A 217 24.69 -20.97 -0.46
N ALA A 218 25.48 -20.58 -1.46
CA ALA A 218 25.86 -21.40 -2.62
C ALA A 218 27.15 -20.85 -3.25
N PRO A 219 27.79 -21.59 -4.18
CA PRO A 219 28.81 -21.04 -5.05
C PRO A 219 28.28 -19.88 -5.89
N GLU A 220 29.14 -18.91 -6.20
CA GLU A 220 28.78 -17.72 -6.98
C GLU A 220 28.20 -18.10 -8.34
N GLY A 221 27.13 -17.39 -8.76
CA GLY A 221 26.47 -17.59 -10.06
C GLY A 221 25.40 -18.70 -10.08
N GLN A 222 25.08 -19.30 -8.94
CA GLN A 222 24.09 -20.39 -8.82
C GLN A 222 22.95 -20.09 -7.85
N PHE A 223 22.71 -18.83 -7.51
CA PHE A 223 21.67 -18.46 -6.55
C PHE A 223 20.27 -18.59 -7.15
N SER A 224 19.38 -19.20 -6.40
CA SER A 224 17.99 -19.44 -6.80
C SER A 224 17.05 -19.45 -5.59
N THR A 225 15.76 -19.61 -5.83
CA THR A 225 14.74 -19.78 -4.76
C THR A 225 15.03 -21.00 -3.87
N ALA A 226 15.76 -22.00 -4.36
CA ALA A 226 16.17 -23.17 -3.58
C ALA A 226 17.17 -22.86 -2.45
N ASP A 227 17.84 -21.70 -2.52
CA ASP A 227 18.77 -21.24 -1.49
C ASP A 227 18.05 -20.59 -0.30
N GLU A 228 16.80 -20.16 -0.50
CA GLU A 228 15.93 -19.58 0.53
C GLU A 228 15.39 -20.66 1.50
N LYS A 229 16.26 -21.48 2.04
CA LYS A 229 15.97 -22.53 3.02
C LYS A 229 17.10 -22.62 4.07
N ASP A 230 16.78 -23.23 5.19
CA ASP A 230 17.72 -23.41 6.31
C ASP A 230 18.34 -22.09 6.77
N MET A 231 17.51 -21.04 6.81
CA MET A 231 17.94 -19.71 7.16
C MET A 231 17.93 -19.49 8.68
N VAL A 232 18.62 -18.45 9.11
CA VAL A 232 18.64 -17.97 10.49
C VAL A 232 17.80 -16.71 10.57
N LEU A 233 16.69 -16.77 11.29
CA LEU A 233 15.88 -15.61 11.61
C LEU A 233 16.65 -14.67 12.53
N ILE A 234 16.80 -13.40 12.16
CA ILE A 234 17.53 -12.41 12.98
C ILE A 234 16.61 -11.41 13.67
N GLY A 235 15.40 -11.20 13.15
CA GLY A 235 14.44 -10.31 13.80
C GLY A 235 13.36 -9.77 12.88
N PHE A 236 12.79 -8.63 13.29
CA PHE A 236 11.64 -8.00 12.66
C PHE A 236 11.86 -6.52 12.42
N LEU A 237 11.14 -6.03 11.44
CA LEU A 237 10.92 -4.61 11.19
C LEU A 237 9.43 -4.33 11.33
N ALA A 238 9.07 -3.30 12.08
CA ALA A 238 7.71 -2.86 12.24
C ALA A 238 7.55 -1.46 11.66
N PHE A 239 6.60 -1.32 10.75
CA PHE A 239 6.33 -0.11 10.00
C PHE A 239 4.97 0.46 10.34
N LEU A 240 4.91 1.77 10.43
CA LEU A 240 3.67 2.52 10.62
C LEU A 240 3.30 3.21 9.31
N ASP A 241 2.02 3.09 8.93
CA ASP A 241 1.40 3.86 7.86
C ASP A 241 0.63 5.03 8.51
N PRO A 242 1.22 6.22 8.68
CA PRO A 242 0.55 7.30 9.39
C PRO A 242 -0.71 7.75 8.64
N PRO A 243 -1.86 7.92 9.33
CA PRO A 243 -3.05 8.48 8.69
C PRO A 243 -2.81 9.93 8.26
N LYS A 244 -3.49 10.39 7.23
CA LYS A 244 -3.51 11.81 6.87
C LYS A 244 -4.27 12.59 7.94
N GLU A 245 -3.81 13.78 8.26
CA GLU A 245 -4.46 14.65 9.26
C GLU A 245 -5.91 14.95 8.91
N THR A 246 -6.21 15.12 7.61
CA THR A 246 -7.54 15.43 7.11
C THR A 246 -8.50 14.25 7.07
N THR A 247 -8.02 13.01 7.27
CA THR A 247 -8.85 11.80 7.10
C THR A 247 -9.99 11.74 8.10
N ARG A 248 -9.73 12.08 9.38
CA ARG A 248 -10.75 12.05 10.44
C ARG A 248 -11.89 13.02 10.14
N ASP A 249 -11.57 14.24 9.71
CA ASP A 249 -12.56 15.28 9.41
C ASP A 249 -13.38 14.90 8.17
N ALA A 250 -12.74 14.33 7.15
CA ALA A 250 -13.42 13.85 5.95
C ALA A 250 -14.42 12.72 6.27
N ILE A 251 -14.03 11.76 7.12
CA ILE A 251 -14.91 10.67 7.57
C ILE A 251 -16.09 11.21 8.38
N HIS A 252 -15.84 12.20 9.23
CA HIS A 252 -16.90 12.84 10.00
C HIS A 252 -17.91 13.53 9.09
N ALA A 253 -17.44 14.32 8.12
CA ALA A 253 -18.28 15.00 7.14
C ALA A 253 -19.12 13.99 6.32
N LEU A 254 -18.55 12.88 5.86
CA LEU A 254 -19.30 11.84 5.15
C LEU A 254 -20.44 11.28 6.00
N ARG A 255 -20.20 11.04 7.29
CA ARG A 255 -21.25 10.57 8.22
C ARG A 255 -22.38 11.57 8.41
N GLU A 256 -22.07 12.87 8.46
CA GLU A 256 -23.11 13.93 8.55
C GLU A 256 -24.02 13.91 7.31
N TYR A 257 -23.48 13.55 6.16
CA TYR A 257 -24.27 13.35 4.92
C TYR A 257 -24.91 11.95 4.83
N GLY A 258 -24.82 11.12 5.85
CA GLY A 258 -25.39 9.78 5.87
C GLY A 258 -24.60 8.73 5.05
N VAL A 259 -23.38 9.04 4.63
CA VAL A 259 -22.54 8.14 3.82
C VAL A 259 -21.69 7.24 4.72
N GLY A 260 -21.89 5.94 4.59
CA GLY A 260 -21.04 4.93 5.23
C GLY A 260 -19.69 4.78 4.51
N VAL A 261 -18.61 4.54 5.27
CA VAL A 261 -17.28 4.32 4.68
C VAL A 261 -16.86 2.87 4.88
N LYS A 262 -16.44 2.20 3.80
CA LYS A 262 -15.84 0.86 3.81
C LYS A 262 -14.43 0.90 3.26
N ILE A 263 -13.49 0.22 3.93
CA ILE A 263 -12.09 0.16 3.53
C ILE A 263 -11.84 -1.14 2.78
N LEU A 264 -11.28 -1.01 1.58
CA LEU A 264 -10.80 -2.13 0.75
C LEU A 264 -9.28 -2.15 0.82
N THR A 265 -8.70 -3.24 1.30
CA THR A 265 -7.24 -3.36 1.46
C THR A 265 -6.80 -4.82 1.43
N GLY A 266 -5.59 -5.07 0.94
CA GLY A 266 -4.90 -6.36 1.04
C GLY A 266 -4.05 -6.50 2.31
N ASP A 267 -4.06 -5.52 3.21
CA ASP A 267 -3.29 -5.56 4.46
C ASP A 267 -3.92 -6.51 5.49
N ASN A 268 -3.11 -6.83 6.50
CA ASN A 268 -3.57 -7.60 7.66
C ASN A 268 -4.76 -6.92 8.34
N GLU A 269 -5.77 -7.71 8.72
CA GLU A 269 -7.01 -7.23 9.37
C GLU A 269 -6.73 -6.40 10.63
N LYS A 270 -5.80 -6.84 11.49
CA LYS A 270 -5.48 -6.12 12.74
C LYS A 270 -4.87 -4.74 12.49
N VAL A 271 -3.98 -4.63 11.50
CA VAL A 271 -3.40 -3.35 11.08
C VAL A 271 -4.50 -2.42 10.56
N THR A 272 -5.39 -2.94 9.72
CA THR A 272 -6.51 -2.17 9.17
C THR A 272 -7.46 -1.70 10.26
N CYS A 273 -7.85 -2.58 11.18
CA CYS A 273 -8.71 -2.23 12.33
C CYS A 273 -8.10 -1.16 13.23
N ALA A 274 -6.78 -1.21 13.46
CA ALA A 274 -6.09 -0.20 14.25
C ALA A 274 -6.13 1.17 13.58
N ILE A 275 -5.87 1.24 12.27
CA ILE A 275 -5.97 2.47 11.47
C ILE A 275 -7.42 2.99 11.47
N CYS A 276 -8.42 2.12 11.27
CA CYS A 276 -9.84 2.48 11.34
C CYS A 276 -10.17 3.20 12.65
N ARG A 277 -9.75 2.63 13.79
CA ARG A 277 -9.99 3.25 15.12
C ARG A 277 -9.31 4.62 15.23
N GLN A 278 -8.09 4.77 14.72
CA GLN A 278 -7.37 6.05 14.75
C GLN A 278 -8.07 7.15 13.95
N VAL A 279 -8.71 6.81 12.84
CA VAL A 279 -9.46 7.76 12.00
C VAL A 279 -10.93 7.86 12.38
N GLY A 280 -11.39 7.17 13.41
CA GLY A 280 -12.75 7.25 13.93
C GLY A 280 -13.76 6.36 13.18
N LEU A 281 -13.32 5.34 12.44
CA LEU A 281 -14.18 4.33 11.85
C LEU A 281 -14.41 3.16 12.81
N ASN A 282 -15.66 2.67 12.91
CA ASN A 282 -15.94 1.40 13.57
C ASN A 282 -15.40 0.27 12.69
N ALA A 283 -14.50 -0.53 13.26
CA ALA A 283 -13.93 -1.69 12.60
C ALA A 283 -14.76 -2.97 12.92
N GLU A 284 -16.07 -2.90 12.73
CA GLU A 284 -16.94 -4.07 12.78
C GLU A 284 -17.11 -4.62 11.37
N ARG A 285 -17.11 -5.97 11.25
CA ARG A 285 -17.30 -6.68 9.98
C ARG A 285 -18.68 -6.48 9.41
#